data_a1bcbbecf7a9cfdfbae0abf004491df7
#
_entry.id   a1bcbbecf7a9cfdfbae0abf004491df7
#
_cell.length_a   1.000
_cell.length_b   1.000
_cell.length_c   1.000
_cell.angle_alpha   90.00
_cell.angle_beta   90.00
_cell.angle_gamma   90.00
#
_symmetry.space_group_name_H-M   'P 1'
#
loop_
_entity.id
_entity.type
_entity.pdbx_description
1 polymer ?
#
loop_
_entity_poly.entity_id
_entity_poly.type
_entity_poly.pdbx_seq_one_letter_code
_entity_poly.pdbx_strand_id
1 'polypeptide(L)'
;MNYEICVIGSESLLFPFLQFGFTTFTPKSEKELRDYIHNAIEKNYGIIYIEDSYCFGVKDILEKYSEALTPVFVPIGENKDGESYSRSIVKEMREKAVGMNVI
;
A
#
# COMPACT_ATOMS: atom_id res chain seq x y z
N MET A 1 -18.06 -5.52 12.70
CA MET A 1 -17.51 -6.32 11.61
C MET A 1 -15.99 -6.30 11.69
N ASN A 2 -15.37 -7.46 11.82
CA ASN A 2 -13.91 -7.55 11.95
C ASN A 2 -13.27 -7.71 10.58
N TYR A 3 -12.50 -6.72 10.18
CA TYR A 3 -11.72 -6.81 8.95
C TYR A 3 -10.35 -7.41 9.25
N GLU A 4 -9.89 -8.27 8.37
CA GLU A 4 -8.55 -8.81 8.48
C GLU A 4 -7.52 -7.80 7.95
N ILE A 5 -6.30 -7.92 8.46
CA ILE A 5 -5.18 -7.07 8.10
C ILE A 5 -4.10 -7.93 7.47
N CYS A 6 -3.56 -7.50 6.33
CA CYS A 6 -2.42 -8.17 5.75
C CYS A 6 -1.26 -7.21 5.54
N VAL A 7 -0.05 -7.76 5.48
CA VAL A 7 1.18 -6.99 5.29
C VAL A 7 1.94 -7.59 4.12
N ILE A 8 2.27 -6.76 3.14
CA ILE A 8 2.96 -7.17 1.92
C ILE A 8 4.31 -6.46 1.87
N GLY A 9 5.38 -7.21 1.73
CA GLY A 9 6.70 -6.60 1.64
C GLY A 9 7.81 -7.62 1.57
N SER A 10 9.05 -7.15 1.61
CA SER A 10 10.24 -7.99 1.62
C SER A 10 10.34 -8.76 2.94
N GLU A 11 11.11 -9.84 2.94
CA GLU A 11 11.29 -10.65 4.15
C GLU A 11 11.82 -9.85 5.33
N SER A 12 12.76 -8.95 5.08
CA SER A 12 13.34 -8.13 6.15
C SER A 12 12.33 -7.19 6.77
N LEU A 13 11.43 -6.63 5.97
CA LEU A 13 10.37 -5.76 6.49
C LEU A 13 9.34 -6.57 7.27
N LEU A 14 8.98 -7.75 6.77
CA LEU A 14 7.91 -8.55 7.36
C LEU A 14 8.29 -9.26 8.66
N PHE A 15 9.57 -9.42 8.92
CA PHE A 15 10.04 -10.20 10.06
C PHE A 15 9.39 -9.78 11.39
N PRO A 16 9.34 -8.49 11.76
CA PRO A 16 8.66 -8.08 12.99
C PRO A 16 7.17 -8.41 12.99
N PHE A 17 6.52 -8.29 11.83
CA PHE A 17 5.07 -8.52 11.74
C PHE A 17 4.70 -10.00 11.90
N LEU A 18 5.58 -10.90 11.49
CA LEU A 18 5.36 -12.33 11.66
C LEU A 18 5.22 -12.71 13.13
N GLN A 19 5.96 -12.05 14.01
CA GLN A 19 5.93 -12.34 15.43
C GLN A 19 4.61 -11.96 16.08
N PHE A 20 3.86 -11.06 15.48
CA PHE A 20 2.57 -10.61 15.98
C PHE A 20 1.38 -11.34 15.34
N GLY A 21 1.65 -12.35 14.52
CA GLY A 21 0.59 -13.16 13.93
C GLY A 21 -0.16 -12.53 12.78
N PHE A 22 0.37 -11.47 12.16
CA PHE A 22 -0.25 -10.88 10.98
C PHE A 22 -0.14 -11.81 9.77
N THR A 23 -1.12 -11.73 8.89
CA THR A 23 -1.03 -12.39 7.58
C THR A 23 -0.03 -11.62 6.72
N THR A 24 1.03 -12.28 6.30
CA THR A 24 2.11 -11.63 5.56
C THR A 24 2.32 -12.30 4.21
N PHE A 25 2.82 -11.53 3.25
CA PHE A 25 3.15 -12.06 1.92
C PHE A 25 4.36 -11.35 1.35
N THR A 26 5.30 -12.13 0.81
CA THR A 26 6.47 -11.60 0.11
C THR A 26 6.35 -11.96 -1.37
N PRO A 27 6.01 -11.00 -2.24
CA PRO A 27 5.90 -11.28 -3.66
C PRO A 27 7.28 -11.44 -4.29
N LYS A 28 7.39 -12.34 -5.26
CA LYS A 28 8.62 -12.57 -6.01
C LYS A 28 8.62 -11.84 -7.36
N SER A 29 7.48 -11.29 -7.74
CA SER A 29 7.34 -10.57 -9.00
C SER A 29 6.20 -9.57 -8.89
N GLU A 30 6.13 -8.63 -9.83
CA GLU A 30 5.03 -7.69 -9.89
C GLU A 30 3.69 -8.41 -10.12
N LYS A 31 3.70 -9.48 -10.91
CA LYS A 31 2.49 -10.25 -11.15
C LYS A 31 1.97 -10.89 -9.87
N GLU A 32 2.85 -11.50 -9.08
CA GLU A 32 2.45 -12.07 -7.80
C GLU A 32 1.90 -11.01 -6.85
N LEU A 33 2.52 -9.83 -6.85
CA LEU A 33 2.07 -8.72 -6.04
C LEU A 33 0.65 -8.32 -6.41
N ARG A 34 0.37 -8.14 -7.70
CA ARG A 34 -0.96 -7.76 -8.18
C ARG A 34 -1.99 -8.84 -7.88
N ASP A 35 -1.64 -10.10 -8.13
CA ASP A 35 -2.55 -11.21 -7.87
C ASP A 35 -2.90 -11.30 -6.39
N TYR A 36 -1.92 -11.11 -5.52
CA TYR A 36 -2.16 -11.16 -4.09
C TYR A 36 -3.06 -10.00 -3.62
N ILE A 37 -2.82 -8.80 -4.15
CA ILE A 37 -3.66 -7.64 -3.82
C ILE A 37 -5.10 -7.88 -4.24
N HIS A 38 -5.33 -8.36 -5.46
CA HIS A 38 -6.68 -8.65 -5.92
C HIS A 38 -7.36 -9.71 -5.07
N ASN A 39 -6.63 -10.75 -4.68
CA ASN A 39 -7.15 -11.79 -3.82
C ASN A 39 -7.51 -11.23 -2.44
N ALA A 40 -6.69 -10.35 -1.89
CA ALA A 40 -6.96 -9.72 -0.61
C ALA A 40 -8.21 -8.84 -0.67
N ILE A 41 -8.40 -8.12 -1.78
CA ILE A 41 -9.60 -7.31 -1.98
C ILE A 41 -10.84 -8.21 -2.03
N GLU A 42 -10.78 -9.31 -2.76
CA GLU A 42 -11.90 -10.24 -2.85
C GLU A 42 -12.25 -10.87 -1.49
N LYS A 43 -11.24 -11.09 -0.66
CA LYS A 43 -11.46 -11.65 0.68
C LYS A 43 -11.86 -10.61 1.72
N ASN A 44 -12.06 -9.37 1.29
CA ASN A 44 -12.52 -8.27 2.16
C ASN A 44 -11.54 -7.91 3.28
N TYR A 45 -10.24 -7.93 3.00
CA TYR A 45 -9.28 -7.35 3.93
C TYR A 45 -9.56 -5.86 4.11
N GLY A 46 -9.59 -5.40 5.35
CA GLY A 46 -9.89 -4.00 5.64
C GLY A 46 -8.68 -3.09 5.49
N ILE A 47 -7.51 -3.59 5.87
CA ILE A 47 -6.27 -2.83 5.80
C ILE A 47 -5.19 -3.67 5.13
N ILE A 48 -4.52 -3.09 4.16
CA ILE A 48 -3.42 -3.72 3.46
C ILE A 48 -2.19 -2.84 3.61
N TYR A 49 -1.26 -3.26 4.47
CA TYR A 49 0.04 -2.60 4.57
C TYR A 49 0.92 -3.11 3.44
N ILE A 50 1.54 -2.20 2.71
CA ILE A 50 2.36 -2.56 1.56
C ILE A 50 3.67 -1.79 1.62
N GLU A 51 4.79 -2.49 1.39
CA GLU A 51 6.09 -1.84 1.38
C GLU A 51 6.10 -0.69 0.37
N ASP A 52 6.58 0.46 0.80
CA ASP A 52 6.52 1.70 0.01
C ASP A 52 7.09 1.54 -1.39
N SER A 53 8.22 0.85 -1.51
CA SER A 53 8.86 0.63 -2.80
C SER A 53 8.01 -0.18 -3.79
N TYR A 54 7.12 -1.04 -3.29
CA TYR A 54 6.24 -1.83 -4.15
C TYR A 54 5.05 -1.01 -4.66
N CYS A 55 4.73 0.08 -4.01
CA CYS A 55 3.55 0.88 -4.36
C CYS A 55 3.64 1.46 -5.77
N PHE A 56 4.84 1.78 -6.24
CA PHE A 56 5.02 2.34 -7.58
C PHE A 56 4.54 1.38 -8.67
N GLY A 57 4.75 0.07 -8.48
CA GLY A 57 4.33 -0.94 -9.46
C GLY A 57 2.83 -1.19 -9.50
N VAL A 58 2.10 -0.75 -8.48
CA VAL A 58 0.65 -0.98 -8.38
C VAL A 58 -0.11 0.32 -8.16
N LYS A 59 0.45 1.43 -8.62
CA LYS A 59 -0.13 2.76 -8.45
C LYS A 59 -1.57 2.83 -8.96
N ASP A 60 -1.86 2.17 -10.07
CA ASP A 60 -3.20 2.12 -10.66
C ASP A 60 -4.22 1.53 -9.68
N ILE A 61 -3.86 0.47 -8.98
CA ILE A 61 -4.74 -0.17 -8.00
C ILE A 61 -4.94 0.76 -6.80
N LEU A 62 -3.85 1.36 -6.30
CA LEU A 62 -3.92 2.22 -5.13
C LEU A 62 -4.78 3.46 -5.41
N GLU A 63 -4.66 4.04 -6.60
CA GLU A 63 -5.49 5.18 -6.99
C GLU A 63 -6.96 4.81 -7.11
N LYS A 64 -7.25 3.63 -7.64
CA LYS A 64 -8.63 3.15 -7.78
C LYS A 64 -9.35 3.07 -6.44
N TYR A 65 -8.64 2.68 -5.38
CA TYR A 65 -9.24 2.51 -4.06
C TYR A 65 -8.95 3.67 -3.10
N SER A 66 -8.38 4.78 -3.60
CA SER A 66 -7.97 5.90 -2.75
C SER A 66 -9.12 6.56 -2.00
N GLU A 67 -10.32 6.53 -2.55
CA GLU A 67 -11.49 7.12 -1.91
C GLU A 67 -12.46 6.08 -1.34
N ALA A 68 -12.14 4.81 -1.47
CA ALA A 68 -12.97 3.75 -0.93
C ALA A 68 -12.79 3.66 0.59
N LEU A 69 -13.85 3.25 1.29
CA LEU A 69 -13.77 3.02 2.73
C LEU A 69 -12.87 1.82 3.04
N THR A 70 -12.95 0.77 2.24
CA THR A 70 -12.14 -0.43 2.36
C THR A 70 -11.84 -1.02 0.99
N PRO A 71 -10.70 -1.64 0.78
CA PRO A 71 -9.58 -1.70 1.71
C PRO A 71 -8.82 -0.37 1.80
N VAL A 72 -8.17 -0.14 2.92
CA VAL A 72 -7.25 0.99 3.08
C VAL A 72 -5.84 0.49 2.82
N PHE A 73 -5.14 1.12 1.88
CA PHE A 73 -3.74 0.80 1.60
C PHE A 73 -2.83 1.73 2.36
N VAL A 74 -1.91 1.18 3.13
CA VAL A 74 -0.98 1.96 3.95
C VAL A 74 0.46 1.63 3.54
N PRO A 75 1.16 2.56 2.88
CA PRO A 75 2.57 2.35 2.56
C PRO A 75 3.41 2.32 3.84
N ILE A 76 4.32 1.35 3.94
CA ILE A 76 5.19 1.21 5.10
C ILE A 76 6.64 0.98 4.65
N GLY A 77 7.57 1.22 5.56
CA GLY A 77 8.99 1.03 5.33
C GLY A 77 9.67 2.29 4.83
N GLU A 78 11.00 2.27 4.89
CA GLU A 78 11.81 3.37 4.40
C GLU A 78 12.40 3.02 3.04
N ASN A 79 12.29 3.96 2.11
CA ASN A 79 12.97 3.85 0.83
C ASN A 79 14.26 4.66 0.91
N LYS A 80 15.40 3.98 1.07
CA LYS A 80 16.69 4.63 1.26
C LYS A 80 17.25 5.24 -0.02
N ASP A 81 16.69 4.90 -1.18
CA ASP A 81 17.25 5.28 -2.47
C ASP A 81 16.52 6.45 -3.15
N GLY A 82 15.84 7.29 -2.38
CA GLY A 82 15.35 8.57 -2.88
C GLY A 82 13.85 8.75 -2.88
N GLU A 83 13.12 8.22 -3.83
CA GLU A 83 11.70 8.54 -3.93
C GLU A 83 10.81 7.60 -3.11
N SER A 84 10.08 8.20 -2.17
CA SER A 84 9.05 7.51 -1.39
C SER A 84 7.70 7.68 -2.08
N TYR A 85 6.95 6.60 -2.25
CA TYR A 85 5.61 6.66 -2.81
C TYR A 85 4.70 7.53 -1.96
N SER A 86 4.75 7.35 -0.64
CA SER A 86 3.92 8.14 0.27
C SER A 86 4.23 9.63 0.19
N ARG A 87 5.50 10.00 0.03
CA ARG A 87 5.87 11.40 -0.16
C ARG A 87 5.37 11.96 -1.48
N SER A 88 5.41 11.16 -2.55
CA SER A 88 4.91 11.60 -3.84
C SER A 88 3.42 11.86 -3.82
N ILE A 89 2.66 11.05 -3.11
CA ILE A 89 1.21 11.24 -2.95
C ILE A 89 0.92 12.53 -2.18
N VAL A 90 1.64 12.79 -1.10
CA VAL A 90 1.47 14.02 -0.33
C VAL A 90 1.79 15.24 -1.19
N LYS A 91 2.83 15.16 -2.02
CA LYS A 91 3.19 16.24 -2.92
C LYS A 91 2.08 16.51 -3.94
N GLU A 92 1.53 15.46 -4.55
CA GLU A 92 0.42 15.61 -5.48
C GLU A 92 -0.80 16.23 -4.82
N MET A 93 -1.14 15.81 -3.62
CA MET A 93 -2.25 16.38 -2.87
C MET A 93 -2.04 17.87 -2.59
N ARG A 94 -0.81 18.24 -2.23
CA ARG A 94 -0.45 19.63 -1.97
C ARG A 94 -0.58 20.49 -3.23
N GLU A 95 -0.12 19.98 -4.36
CA GLU A 95 -0.22 20.68 -5.63
C GLU A 95 -1.68 20.87 -6.05
N LYS A 96 -2.51 19.85 -5.86
CA LYS A 96 -3.95 19.96 -6.14
C LYS A 96 -4.63 20.98 -5.25
N ALA A 97 -4.27 20.99 -3.96
CA ALA A 97 -4.84 21.95 -3.02
C ALA A 97 -4.48 23.39 -3.40
N VAL A 98 -3.22 23.63 -3.79
CA VAL A 98 -2.79 24.96 -4.25
C VAL A 98 -3.55 25.35 -5.52
N GLY A 99 -3.70 24.43 -6.47
CA GLY A 99 -4.47 24.68 -7.69
C GLY A 99 -5.92 25.02 -7.43
N MET A 100 -6.53 24.40 -6.42
CA MET A 100 -7.91 24.67 -6.05
C MET A 100 -8.09 26.01 -5.35
N ASN A 101 -7.04 26.53 -4.72
CA ASN A 101 -7.10 27.80 -3.98
C ASN A 101 -6.75 29.02 -4.81
N VAL A 102 -6.42 28.86 -6.07
CA VAL A 102 -6.00 29.95 -6.95
C VAL A 102 -7.16 30.52 -7.77
N ILE A 103 -8.33 30.38 -7.30
CA ILE A 103 -9.50 30.96 -8.00
C ILE A 103 -9.70 32.39 -7.55
#